data_6eb569f4225088102879ed4c171f4dcf
#
_entry.id   6eb569f4225088102879ed4c171f4dcf
#
_cell.length_a   1.000
_cell.length_b   1.000
_cell.length_c   1.000
_cell.angle_alpha   90.00
_cell.angle_beta   90.00
_cell.angle_gamma   90.00
#
_symmetry.space_group_name_H-M   'P 1'
#
loop_
_entity.id
_entity.type
_entity.pdbx_description
1 polymer ?
#
loop_
_entity_poly.entity_id
_entity_poly.type
_entity_poly.pdbx_seq_one_letter_code
_entity_poly.pdbx_strand_id
1 'polypeptide(L)'
;MKYCSAEEAVKVVKSGDRVYVHSVSMAPQELINALTNRHEELRDVEMIHLHIEGKAPYADIKYSKSFHVNSLFIGANVRQTIAAGNGSYTPVFLSEIPHLFRENILPIDVALMQVSPPDQHGYCSLGTSVDSSLAAAQSAKHVIAQVNPQVPRTHGDGLIHLSKFHSLVEVNTPLPAVTLPEPSAIEMAIGKNVASLIEDGSCLQMGIGAIPNAALSQMHHLKDLGIHTEMFSDGILDLVEKGIINGSKKRVHPGKIVTGFVMGSQRLYDFIDDNPLVNMLDIAYVNDTATIRKNEKAVSINSAVEIDLTGQICADSIGTKLYSGVGGQMDFIRGAMLSKGGKPIIALPSVTRRGESRIVPFLKTGAGVVTTRAHVHYIVTEYGIADLYGKTIKQRAAALASIAHPDHRENILREFFDAINY
;
A
#
# COMPACT_ATOMS: atom_id res chain seq x y z
N MET A 1 6.15 29.90 -17.09
CA MET A 1 5.25 28.76 -16.83
C MET A 1 3.83 29.20 -17.06
N LYS A 2 3.02 28.42 -17.77
CA LYS A 2 1.69 28.87 -18.21
C LYS A 2 0.63 27.92 -17.63
N TYR A 3 -0.35 28.48 -16.95
CA TYR A 3 -1.61 27.79 -16.69
C TYR A 3 -2.37 27.61 -17.99
N CYS A 4 -2.91 26.42 -18.22
CA CYS A 4 -3.68 26.07 -19.41
C CYS A 4 -4.82 25.11 -19.05
N SER A 5 -5.66 24.77 -20.02
CA SER A 5 -6.70 23.75 -19.82
C SER A 5 -6.08 22.35 -19.74
N ALA A 6 -6.82 21.38 -19.19
CA ALA A 6 -6.39 19.99 -19.14
C ALA A 6 -6.18 19.42 -20.56
N GLU A 7 -7.07 19.77 -21.50
CA GLU A 7 -6.98 19.36 -22.91
C GLU A 7 -5.70 19.90 -23.59
N GLU A 8 -5.30 21.12 -23.26
CA GLU A 8 -4.06 21.70 -23.80
C GLU A 8 -2.84 21.03 -23.18
N ALA A 9 -2.87 20.81 -21.86
CA ALA A 9 -1.75 20.20 -21.14
C ALA A 9 -1.43 18.79 -21.63
N VAL A 10 -2.45 17.96 -21.90
CA VAL A 10 -2.25 16.55 -22.32
C VAL A 10 -1.89 16.40 -23.80
N LYS A 11 -1.85 17.45 -24.61
CA LYS A 11 -1.43 17.38 -26.03
C LYS A 11 0.00 16.89 -26.21
N VAL A 12 0.84 17.02 -25.20
CA VAL A 12 2.24 16.52 -25.23
C VAL A 12 2.32 15.01 -25.32
N VAL A 13 1.28 14.28 -24.86
CA VAL A 13 1.23 12.82 -24.91
C VAL A 13 1.06 12.35 -26.35
N LYS A 14 1.89 11.40 -26.74
CA LYS A 14 1.96 10.79 -28.08
C LYS A 14 1.63 9.30 -28.00
N SER A 15 1.29 8.73 -29.13
CA SER A 15 1.16 7.27 -29.26
C SER A 15 2.47 6.57 -28.90
N GLY A 16 2.37 5.49 -28.11
CA GLY A 16 3.53 4.74 -27.61
C GLY A 16 4.20 5.31 -26.36
N ASP A 17 3.74 6.47 -25.84
CA ASP A 17 4.29 7.04 -24.61
C ASP A 17 3.89 6.20 -23.37
N ARG A 18 4.76 6.16 -22.37
CA ARG A 18 4.45 5.69 -21.02
C ARG A 18 4.07 6.86 -20.13
N VAL A 19 2.86 6.84 -19.64
CA VAL A 19 2.25 7.90 -18.83
C VAL A 19 2.07 7.42 -17.38
N TYR A 20 2.79 8.02 -16.44
CA TYR A 20 2.60 7.79 -15.02
C TYR A 20 1.41 8.59 -14.50
N VAL A 21 0.57 7.95 -13.68
CA VAL A 21 -0.54 8.61 -12.98
C VAL A 21 -0.25 8.65 -11.50
N HIS A 22 -0.33 9.83 -10.88
CA HIS A 22 -0.16 10.04 -9.45
C HIS A 22 -1.07 9.10 -8.66
N SER A 23 -0.54 8.46 -7.64
CA SER A 23 -1.15 7.34 -6.95
C SER A 23 -2.17 7.77 -5.90
N VAL A 24 -2.93 6.79 -5.43
CA VAL A 24 -3.89 6.87 -4.33
C VAL A 24 -4.91 7.99 -4.52
N SER A 25 -5.19 8.79 -3.50
CA SER A 25 -6.15 9.92 -3.56
C SER A 25 -5.65 11.12 -4.38
N MET A 26 -4.39 11.06 -4.85
CA MET A 26 -3.79 12.14 -5.65
C MET A 26 -3.98 11.95 -7.16
N ALA A 27 -4.73 10.93 -7.62
CA ALA A 27 -5.00 10.75 -9.04
C ALA A 27 -5.64 12.00 -9.68
N PRO A 28 -5.01 12.62 -10.71
CA PRO A 28 -5.45 13.89 -11.29
C PRO A 28 -6.60 13.66 -12.26
N GLN A 29 -7.84 13.60 -11.79
CA GLN A 29 -9.00 13.15 -12.54
C GLN A 29 -9.29 14.00 -13.80
N GLU A 30 -9.06 15.32 -13.75
CA GLU A 30 -9.27 16.18 -14.93
C GLU A 30 -8.24 15.86 -16.03
N LEU A 31 -6.97 15.67 -15.67
CA LEU A 31 -5.94 15.25 -16.63
C LEU A 31 -6.22 13.86 -17.20
N ILE A 32 -6.65 12.92 -16.36
CA ILE A 32 -7.04 11.57 -16.76
C ILE A 32 -8.20 11.61 -17.77
N ASN A 33 -9.24 12.41 -17.49
CA ASN A 33 -10.39 12.56 -18.36
C ASN A 33 -9.99 13.19 -19.70
N ALA A 34 -9.23 14.29 -19.68
CA ALA A 34 -8.76 14.98 -20.87
C ALA A 34 -7.87 14.07 -21.75
N LEU A 35 -6.97 13.29 -21.14
CA LEU A 35 -6.16 12.31 -21.87
C LEU A 35 -7.02 11.21 -22.50
N THR A 36 -7.98 10.66 -21.74
CA THR A 36 -8.86 9.58 -22.24
C THR A 36 -9.70 10.06 -23.41
N ASN A 37 -10.15 11.31 -23.43
CA ASN A 37 -10.93 11.88 -24.53
C ASN A 37 -10.15 11.93 -25.85
N ARG A 38 -8.81 11.84 -25.81
CA ARG A 38 -7.95 11.76 -27.00
C ARG A 38 -7.80 10.35 -27.58
N HIS A 39 -8.64 9.39 -27.16
CA HIS A 39 -8.55 7.98 -27.56
C HIS A 39 -8.60 7.75 -29.09
N GLU A 40 -9.24 8.62 -29.86
CA GLU A 40 -9.28 8.51 -31.33
C GLU A 40 -7.93 8.87 -31.98
N GLU A 41 -7.15 9.77 -31.37
CA GLU A 41 -5.87 10.25 -31.84
C GLU A 41 -4.70 9.37 -31.41
N LEU A 42 -4.83 8.71 -30.23
CA LEU A 42 -3.73 8.00 -29.56
C LEU A 42 -3.80 6.49 -29.80
N ARG A 43 -2.64 5.85 -29.84
CA ARG A 43 -2.47 4.39 -29.90
C ARG A 43 -1.37 3.94 -28.96
N ASP A 44 -1.57 2.79 -28.32
CA ASP A 44 -0.56 2.10 -27.52
C ASP A 44 0.06 2.96 -26.40
N VAL A 45 -0.71 3.84 -25.77
CA VAL A 45 -0.25 4.62 -24.61
C VAL A 45 -0.29 3.71 -23.38
N GLU A 46 0.86 3.51 -22.74
CA GLU A 46 0.96 2.72 -21.51
C GLU A 46 0.66 3.60 -20.29
N MET A 47 -0.44 3.30 -19.58
CA MET A 47 -0.82 3.97 -18.33
C MET A 47 -0.22 3.19 -17.16
N ILE A 48 0.82 3.74 -16.52
CA ILE A 48 1.53 3.07 -15.41
C ILE A 48 1.22 3.76 -14.09
N HIS A 49 0.86 2.99 -13.08
CA HIS A 49 0.54 3.51 -11.73
C HIS A 49 0.51 2.40 -10.68
N LEU A 50 0.54 2.80 -9.41
CA LEU A 50 0.07 2.01 -8.28
C LEU A 50 -1.47 1.93 -8.31
N HIS A 51 -2.13 1.57 -7.22
CA HIS A 51 -3.57 1.79 -7.15
C HIS A 51 -3.88 3.30 -7.14
N ILE A 52 -4.99 3.66 -7.74
CA ILE A 52 -5.52 5.03 -7.72
C ILE A 52 -6.95 5.00 -7.20
N GLU A 53 -7.34 6.05 -6.48
CA GLU A 53 -8.72 6.28 -6.10
C GLU A 53 -9.43 7.12 -7.16
N GLY A 54 -10.74 6.87 -7.34
CA GLY A 54 -11.52 7.52 -8.39
C GLY A 54 -11.65 6.68 -9.65
N LYS A 55 -11.88 7.34 -10.78
CA LYS A 55 -12.17 6.68 -12.06
C LYS A 55 -10.90 6.45 -12.86
N ALA A 56 -10.83 5.31 -13.54
CA ALA A 56 -9.81 4.96 -14.52
C ALA A 56 -10.47 4.73 -15.90
N PRO A 57 -11.02 5.77 -16.56
CA PRO A 57 -11.79 5.58 -17.79
C PRO A 57 -10.95 4.98 -18.91
N TYR A 58 -9.66 5.25 -18.98
CA TYR A 58 -8.73 4.65 -19.95
C TYR A 58 -8.64 3.12 -19.83
N ALA A 59 -9.05 2.54 -18.71
CA ALA A 59 -9.05 1.09 -18.50
C ALA A 59 -10.27 0.38 -19.10
N ASP A 60 -11.26 1.11 -19.62
CA ASP A 60 -12.43 0.53 -20.32
C ASP A 60 -11.97 -0.17 -21.60
N ILE A 61 -12.46 -1.40 -21.84
CA ILE A 61 -12.13 -2.23 -22.99
C ILE A 61 -12.33 -1.53 -24.34
N LYS A 62 -13.28 -0.60 -24.44
CA LYS A 62 -13.53 0.17 -25.66
C LYS A 62 -12.35 1.03 -26.07
N TYR A 63 -11.44 1.36 -25.14
CA TYR A 63 -10.24 2.15 -25.38
C TYR A 63 -8.95 1.32 -25.49
N SER A 64 -9.04 0.00 -25.53
CA SER A 64 -7.90 -0.94 -25.54
C SER A 64 -6.92 -0.77 -26.72
N LYS A 65 -7.35 -0.13 -27.81
CA LYS A 65 -6.45 0.23 -28.93
C LYS A 65 -5.59 1.47 -28.63
N SER A 66 -6.04 2.29 -27.69
CA SER A 66 -5.42 3.59 -27.37
C SER A 66 -4.62 3.52 -26.09
N PHE A 67 -5.11 2.77 -25.10
CA PHE A 67 -4.50 2.72 -23.76
C PHE A 67 -4.32 1.28 -23.31
N HIS A 68 -3.16 1.02 -22.72
CA HIS A 68 -2.81 -0.22 -22.05
C HIS A 68 -2.44 0.07 -20.59
N VAL A 69 -3.08 -0.60 -19.64
CA VAL A 69 -2.78 -0.43 -18.22
C VAL A 69 -1.59 -1.32 -17.85
N ASN A 70 -0.54 -0.74 -17.27
CA ASN A 70 0.51 -1.48 -16.56
C ASN A 70 0.44 -1.13 -15.07
N SER A 71 -0.10 -2.03 -14.28
CA SER A 71 -0.29 -1.81 -12.84
C SER A 71 0.92 -2.32 -12.07
N LEU A 72 1.47 -1.48 -11.19
CA LEU A 72 2.50 -1.88 -10.21
C LEU A 72 1.86 -2.39 -8.91
N PHE A 73 0.57 -2.07 -8.71
CA PHE A 73 -0.30 -2.61 -7.68
C PHE A 73 -1.75 -2.51 -8.18
N ILE A 74 -2.42 -3.64 -8.34
CA ILE A 74 -3.73 -3.72 -9.01
C ILE A 74 -4.84 -3.16 -8.11
N GLY A 75 -5.34 -1.98 -8.47
CA GLY A 75 -6.50 -1.36 -7.84
C GLY A 75 -7.83 -1.97 -8.32
N ALA A 76 -8.90 -1.71 -7.55
CA ALA A 76 -10.23 -2.24 -7.86
C ALA A 76 -10.74 -1.80 -9.24
N ASN A 77 -10.42 -0.57 -9.65
CA ASN A 77 -10.87 0.07 -10.87
C ASN A 77 -10.20 -0.44 -12.16
N VAL A 78 -9.07 -1.17 -12.06
CA VAL A 78 -8.38 -1.77 -13.22
C VAL A 78 -8.37 -3.31 -13.19
N ARG A 79 -8.89 -3.91 -12.12
CA ARG A 79 -8.86 -5.37 -11.93
C ARG A 79 -9.54 -6.14 -13.04
N GLN A 80 -10.68 -5.65 -13.53
CA GLN A 80 -11.40 -6.29 -14.63
C GLN A 80 -10.63 -6.22 -15.93
N THR A 81 -9.99 -5.10 -16.23
CA THR A 81 -9.16 -4.88 -17.42
C THR A 81 -7.99 -5.85 -17.48
N ILE A 82 -7.28 -6.02 -16.35
CA ILE A 82 -6.16 -6.96 -16.25
C ILE A 82 -6.66 -8.41 -16.36
N ALA A 83 -7.76 -8.75 -15.69
CA ALA A 83 -8.35 -10.10 -15.78
C ALA A 83 -8.86 -10.46 -17.19
N ALA A 84 -9.22 -9.46 -17.99
CA ALA A 84 -9.64 -9.64 -19.40
C ALA A 84 -8.45 -9.70 -20.38
N GLY A 85 -7.21 -9.57 -19.90
CA GLY A 85 -6.01 -9.57 -20.75
C GLY A 85 -5.73 -8.23 -21.47
N ASN A 86 -6.43 -7.14 -21.10
CA ASN A 86 -6.25 -5.81 -21.69
C ASN A 86 -5.38 -4.88 -20.82
N GLY A 87 -4.69 -5.45 -19.86
CA GLY A 87 -3.73 -4.78 -18.98
C GLY A 87 -2.69 -5.77 -18.51
N SER A 88 -1.62 -5.23 -17.94
CA SER A 88 -0.46 -5.97 -17.41
C SER A 88 -0.28 -5.67 -15.92
N TYR A 89 0.40 -6.57 -15.26
CA TYR A 89 0.89 -6.38 -13.89
C TYR A 89 2.40 -6.60 -13.88
N THR A 90 3.12 -5.62 -13.37
CA THR A 90 4.56 -5.74 -13.13
C THR A 90 4.79 -6.02 -11.63
N PRO A 91 5.09 -7.27 -11.24
CA PRO A 91 5.37 -7.61 -9.86
C PRO A 91 6.71 -7.00 -9.42
N VAL A 92 6.66 -6.21 -8.36
CA VAL A 92 7.82 -5.48 -7.82
C VAL A 92 7.56 -5.14 -6.36
N PHE A 93 8.59 -5.12 -5.52
CA PHE A 93 8.49 -4.56 -4.17
C PHE A 93 8.31 -3.05 -4.25
N LEU A 94 7.48 -2.52 -3.37
CA LEU A 94 7.17 -1.08 -3.40
C LEU A 94 8.44 -0.22 -3.21
N SER A 95 9.38 -0.68 -2.38
CA SER A 95 10.69 -0.05 -2.19
C SER A 95 11.53 0.09 -3.46
N GLU A 96 11.31 -0.79 -4.45
CA GLU A 96 12.12 -0.88 -5.67
C GLU A 96 11.53 -0.05 -6.84
N ILE A 97 10.26 0.33 -6.77
CA ILE A 97 9.61 1.10 -7.85
C ILE A 97 10.36 2.41 -8.17
N PRO A 98 10.80 3.22 -7.19
CA PRO A 98 11.59 4.42 -7.49
C PRO A 98 12.87 4.13 -8.26
N HIS A 99 13.52 2.99 -8.01
CA HIS A 99 14.69 2.57 -8.73
C HIS A 99 14.38 2.28 -10.22
N LEU A 100 13.27 1.59 -10.52
CA LEU A 100 12.83 1.33 -11.89
C LEU A 100 12.70 2.61 -12.71
N PHE A 101 12.23 3.69 -12.10
CA PHE A 101 12.05 4.98 -12.77
C PHE A 101 13.38 5.75 -12.90
N ARG A 102 14.14 5.88 -11.81
CA ARG A 102 15.38 6.65 -11.76
C ARG A 102 16.49 6.06 -12.63
N GLU A 103 16.57 4.73 -12.72
CA GLU A 103 17.55 4.02 -13.55
C GLU A 103 17.06 3.79 -15.00
N ASN A 104 15.90 4.36 -15.38
CA ASN A 104 15.28 4.19 -16.70
C ASN A 104 15.04 2.71 -17.10
N ILE A 105 14.82 1.82 -16.14
CA ILE A 105 14.37 0.44 -16.41
C ILE A 105 12.93 0.48 -16.93
N LEU A 106 12.10 1.32 -16.31
CA LEU A 106 10.78 1.71 -16.80
C LEU A 106 10.75 3.23 -17.04
N PRO A 107 11.26 3.72 -18.19
CA PRO A 107 11.30 5.15 -18.49
C PRO A 107 9.90 5.75 -18.57
N ILE A 108 9.73 6.95 -18.04
CA ILE A 108 8.46 7.68 -18.05
C ILE A 108 8.54 8.84 -19.02
N ASP A 109 7.64 8.89 -20.01
CA ASP A 109 7.56 9.99 -20.96
C ASP A 109 6.79 11.17 -20.36
N VAL A 110 5.64 10.91 -19.76
CA VAL A 110 4.80 11.94 -19.13
C VAL A 110 4.36 11.51 -17.75
N ALA A 111 4.46 12.39 -16.75
CA ALA A 111 3.88 12.20 -15.42
C ALA A 111 2.70 13.16 -15.25
N LEU A 112 1.52 12.59 -14.97
CA LEU A 112 0.32 13.32 -14.59
C LEU A 112 0.24 13.39 -13.06
N MET A 113 0.49 14.57 -12.52
CA MET A 113 0.57 14.79 -11.07
C MET A 113 -0.59 15.65 -10.58
N GLN A 114 -1.00 15.49 -9.32
CA GLN A 114 -1.83 16.45 -8.60
C GLN A 114 -1.00 17.03 -7.45
N VAL A 115 -1.11 18.34 -7.22
CA VAL A 115 -0.28 19.04 -6.24
C VAL A 115 -1.08 20.14 -5.54
N SER A 116 -0.60 20.57 -4.35
CA SER A 116 -1.12 21.75 -3.68
C SER A 116 -0.79 23.03 -4.47
N PRO A 117 -1.46 24.16 -4.23
CA PRO A 117 -0.98 25.46 -4.68
C PRO A 117 0.47 25.70 -4.23
N PRO A 118 1.24 26.48 -5.01
CA PRO A 118 2.60 26.85 -4.62
C PRO A 118 2.60 27.76 -3.39
N ASP A 119 3.59 27.56 -2.53
CA ASP A 119 3.86 28.49 -1.44
C ASP A 119 4.55 29.77 -1.93
N GLN A 120 4.87 30.68 -1.00
CA GLN A 120 5.56 31.94 -1.29
C GLN A 120 6.95 31.77 -1.95
N HIS A 121 7.53 30.57 -1.87
CA HIS A 121 8.81 30.22 -2.46
C HIS A 121 8.67 29.40 -3.76
N GLY A 122 7.43 29.15 -4.20
CA GLY A 122 7.14 28.43 -5.43
C GLY A 122 7.13 26.91 -5.29
N TYR A 123 7.05 26.36 -4.07
CA TYR A 123 6.98 24.92 -3.85
C TYR A 123 5.54 24.43 -3.69
N CYS A 124 5.20 23.41 -4.46
CA CYS A 124 3.96 22.64 -4.36
C CYS A 124 4.21 21.34 -3.57
N SER A 125 3.22 20.89 -2.82
CA SER A 125 3.26 19.59 -2.14
C SER A 125 2.62 18.50 -3.00
N LEU A 126 3.20 17.30 -2.98
CA LEU A 126 2.60 16.08 -3.50
C LEU A 126 1.44 15.54 -2.62
N GLY A 127 1.07 16.26 -1.56
CA GLY A 127 -0.11 16.02 -0.74
C GLY A 127 -0.08 14.67 -0.05
N THR A 128 -1.14 13.89 -0.26
CA THR A 128 -1.38 12.63 0.46
C THR A 128 -0.54 11.45 -0.04
N SER A 129 0.24 11.61 -1.12
CA SER A 129 0.98 10.50 -1.74
C SER A 129 2.32 10.98 -2.33
N VAL A 130 3.40 10.73 -1.61
CA VAL A 130 4.77 10.99 -2.06
C VAL A 130 5.37 9.74 -2.70
N ASP A 131 5.29 8.63 -2.05
CA ASP A 131 5.58 7.25 -2.44
C ASP A 131 6.55 7.11 -3.65
N SER A 132 6.15 6.39 -4.70
CA SER A 132 6.86 6.30 -5.99
C SER A 132 6.61 7.51 -6.90
N SER A 133 5.64 8.36 -6.54
CA SER A 133 5.22 9.52 -7.34
C SER A 133 6.30 10.59 -7.39
N LEU A 134 7.07 10.73 -6.31
CA LEU A 134 8.25 11.60 -6.30
C LEU A 134 9.28 11.18 -7.37
N ALA A 135 9.62 9.89 -7.40
CA ALA A 135 10.56 9.36 -8.38
C ALA A 135 10.03 9.49 -9.81
N ALA A 136 8.74 9.26 -10.02
CA ALA A 136 8.10 9.46 -11.31
C ALA A 136 8.19 10.91 -11.78
N ALA A 137 7.89 11.88 -10.91
CA ALA A 137 8.00 13.30 -11.22
C ALA A 137 9.44 13.76 -11.47
N GLN A 138 10.43 13.12 -10.83
CA GLN A 138 11.86 13.40 -11.03
C GLN A 138 12.40 12.83 -12.33
N SER A 139 11.85 11.68 -12.80
CA SER A 139 12.40 10.92 -13.92
C SER A 139 11.65 11.15 -15.24
N ALA A 140 10.42 11.66 -15.21
CA ALA A 140 9.61 11.87 -16.39
C ALA A 140 10.19 12.97 -17.30
N LYS A 141 10.12 12.76 -18.63
CA LYS A 141 10.51 13.78 -19.64
C LYS A 141 9.63 15.01 -19.57
N HIS A 142 8.33 14.82 -19.30
CA HIS A 142 7.34 15.88 -19.12
C HIS A 142 6.53 15.66 -17.85
N VAL A 143 6.38 16.69 -17.03
CA VAL A 143 5.55 16.66 -15.82
C VAL A 143 4.42 17.67 -15.95
N ILE A 144 3.18 17.20 -15.88
CA ILE A 144 1.97 18.02 -15.92
C ILE A 144 1.37 18.00 -14.52
N ALA A 145 1.11 19.16 -13.93
CA ALA A 145 0.54 19.26 -12.61
C ALA A 145 -0.88 19.86 -12.62
N GLN A 146 -1.81 19.10 -12.06
CA GLN A 146 -3.13 19.58 -11.66
C GLN A 146 -2.99 20.25 -10.29
N VAL A 147 -3.11 21.56 -10.23
CA VAL A 147 -2.98 22.37 -9.00
C VAL A 147 -4.34 22.46 -8.33
N ASN A 148 -4.47 21.93 -7.13
CA ASN A 148 -5.73 21.80 -6.41
C ASN A 148 -5.60 22.33 -4.98
N PRO A 149 -6.33 23.39 -4.57
CA PRO A 149 -6.29 23.92 -3.21
C PRO A 149 -6.84 22.97 -2.13
N GLN A 150 -7.52 21.88 -2.53
CA GLN A 150 -7.97 20.84 -1.60
C GLN A 150 -6.86 19.85 -1.22
N VAL A 151 -5.69 19.94 -1.86
CA VAL A 151 -4.52 19.08 -1.53
C VAL A 151 -3.83 19.63 -0.29
N PRO A 152 -3.68 18.82 0.79
CA PRO A 152 -2.97 19.24 1.98
C PRO A 152 -1.49 19.48 1.69
N ARG A 153 -0.94 20.52 2.33
CA ARG A 153 0.49 20.77 2.29
C ARG A 153 1.20 19.85 3.30
N THR A 154 1.91 18.86 2.82
CA THR A 154 2.60 17.90 3.68
C THR A 154 4.10 18.15 3.72
N HIS A 155 4.73 17.77 4.86
CA HIS A 155 6.15 17.90 5.10
C HIS A 155 6.92 16.64 4.70
N GLY A 156 8.18 16.77 4.34
CA GLY A 156 9.07 15.69 3.94
C GLY A 156 9.62 15.89 2.52
N ASP A 157 9.71 14.79 1.76
CA ASP A 157 10.36 14.80 0.43
C ASP A 157 9.44 15.31 -0.69
N GLY A 158 8.14 15.43 -0.44
CA GLY A 158 7.12 15.68 -1.44
C GLY A 158 6.99 17.13 -1.92
N LEU A 159 7.98 18.00 -1.66
CA LEU A 159 7.95 19.39 -2.10
C LEU A 159 8.66 19.56 -3.45
N ILE A 160 7.91 19.98 -4.49
CA ILE A 160 8.41 20.18 -5.83
C ILE A 160 8.25 21.64 -6.23
N HIS A 161 9.35 22.26 -6.67
CA HIS A 161 9.32 23.66 -7.14
C HIS A 161 8.62 23.76 -8.50
N LEU A 162 7.83 24.81 -8.69
CA LEU A 162 7.06 25.10 -9.91
C LEU A 162 7.87 24.90 -11.20
N SER A 163 9.17 25.26 -11.20
CA SER A 163 10.04 25.15 -12.40
C SER A 163 10.21 23.73 -12.92
N LYS A 164 9.79 22.74 -12.19
CA LYS A 164 9.84 21.31 -12.59
C LYS A 164 8.62 20.89 -13.41
N PHE A 165 7.54 21.68 -13.37
CA PHE A 165 6.34 21.37 -14.13
C PHE A 165 6.38 22.03 -15.51
N HIS A 166 5.99 21.30 -16.53
CA HIS A 166 5.92 21.80 -17.92
C HIS A 166 4.60 22.51 -18.20
N SER A 167 3.52 22.05 -17.58
CA SER A 167 2.18 22.64 -17.66
C SER A 167 1.48 22.57 -16.30
N LEU A 168 0.66 23.58 -16.02
CA LEU A 168 -0.14 23.69 -14.81
C LEU A 168 -1.63 23.80 -15.19
N VAL A 169 -2.48 23.05 -14.52
CA VAL A 169 -3.95 23.06 -14.71
C VAL A 169 -4.59 23.36 -13.36
N GLU A 170 -5.37 24.43 -13.26
CA GLU A 170 -6.10 24.77 -12.05
C GLU A 170 -7.39 23.96 -11.94
N VAL A 171 -7.61 23.41 -10.75
CA VAL A 171 -8.88 22.77 -10.37
C VAL A 171 -9.20 23.12 -8.92
N ASN A 172 -10.45 22.89 -8.53
CA ASN A 172 -10.87 22.97 -7.14
C ASN A 172 -11.88 21.84 -6.88
N THR A 173 -11.36 20.64 -6.65
CA THR A 173 -12.17 19.43 -6.46
C THR A 173 -11.76 18.71 -5.17
N PRO A 174 -12.71 18.21 -4.36
CA PRO A 174 -12.39 17.42 -3.19
C PRO A 174 -11.53 16.19 -3.54
N LEU A 175 -10.61 15.83 -2.65
CA LEU A 175 -9.89 14.59 -2.77
C LEU A 175 -10.82 13.41 -2.48
N PRO A 176 -10.62 12.24 -3.12
CA PRO A 176 -11.32 11.03 -2.73
C PRO A 176 -11.11 10.71 -1.26
N ALA A 177 -12.18 10.63 -0.49
CA ALA A 177 -12.17 10.21 0.90
C ALA A 177 -12.65 8.77 1.00
N VAL A 178 -12.01 7.99 1.87
CA VAL A 178 -12.35 6.59 2.14
C VAL A 178 -12.78 6.47 3.58
N THR A 179 -14.01 6.04 3.79
CA THR A 179 -14.51 5.67 5.13
C THR A 179 -14.49 4.16 5.25
N LEU A 180 -13.74 3.67 6.22
CA LEU A 180 -13.69 2.25 6.49
C LEU A 180 -14.90 1.83 7.33
N PRO A 181 -15.52 0.68 7.04
CA PRO A 181 -16.62 0.16 7.86
C PRO A 181 -16.12 -0.22 9.26
N GLU A 182 -17.04 -0.21 10.22
CA GLU A 182 -16.78 -0.72 11.56
C GLU A 182 -16.31 -2.18 11.51
N PRO A 183 -15.29 -2.55 12.30
CA PRO A 183 -14.82 -3.93 12.34
C PRO A 183 -15.89 -4.90 12.84
N SER A 184 -16.02 -6.05 12.18
CA SER A 184 -16.87 -7.15 12.62
C SER A 184 -16.33 -7.81 13.91
N ALA A 185 -17.16 -8.66 14.57
CA ALA A 185 -16.74 -9.40 15.74
C ALA A 185 -15.49 -10.28 15.50
N ILE A 186 -15.38 -10.87 14.31
CA ILE A 186 -14.20 -11.65 13.90
C ILE A 186 -12.97 -10.74 13.83
N GLU A 187 -13.07 -9.61 13.17
CA GLU A 187 -11.97 -8.65 13.01
C GLU A 187 -11.55 -8.05 14.36
N MET A 188 -12.53 -7.80 15.27
CA MET A 188 -12.24 -7.37 16.65
C MET A 188 -11.47 -8.44 17.44
N ALA A 189 -11.81 -9.72 17.30
CA ALA A 189 -11.10 -10.82 17.94
C ALA A 189 -9.66 -10.93 17.40
N ILE A 190 -9.47 -10.83 16.08
CA ILE A 190 -8.15 -10.78 15.47
C ILE A 190 -7.36 -9.56 15.97
N GLY A 191 -7.99 -8.38 15.98
CA GLY A 191 -7.39 -7.14 16.48
C GLY A 191 -6.89 -7.25 17.91
N LYS A 192 -7.69 -7.89 18.80
CA LYS A 192 -7.30 -8.18 20.18
C LYS A 192 -6.07 -9.08 20.27
N ASN A 193 -6.02 -10.14 19.46
CA ASN A 193 -4.89 -11.06 19.41
C ASN A 193 -3.63 -10.34 18.87
N VAL A 194 -3.76 -9.50 17.83
CA VAL A 194 -2.66 -8.68 17.31
C VAL A 194 -2.16 -7.71 18.39
N ALA A 195 -3.05 -6.97 19.05
CA ALA A 195 -2.69 -6.00 20.08
C ALA A 195 -1.95 -6.64 21.27
N SER A 196 -2.25 -7.91 21.61
CA SER A 196 -1.53 -8.65 22.67
C SER A 196 -0.06 -8.90 22.36
N LEU A 197 0.37 -8.80 21.11
CA LEU A 197 1.77 -8.91 20.69
C LEU A 197 2.52 -7.59 20.76
N ILE A 198 1.82 -6.45 20.92
CA ILE A 198 2.41 -5.12 20.90
C ILE A 198 2.85 -4.73 22.30
N GLU A 199 4.01 -4.08 22.39
CA GLU A 199 4.62 -3.63 23.64
C GLU A 199 4.81 -2.12 23.63
N ASP A 200 4.94 -1.53 24.81
CA ASP A 200 5.33 -0.13 24.96
C ASP A 200 6.60 0.17 24.15
N GLY A 201 6.61 1.30 23.46
CA GLY A 201 7.72 1.73 22.63
C GLY A 201 7.84 1.01 21.28
N SER A 202 6.88 0.15 20.91
CA SER A 202 6.87 -0.49 19.58
C SER A 202 6.76 0.54 18.46
N CYS A 203 7.46 0.29 17.35
CA CYS A 203 7.35 1.07 16.11
C CYS A 203 6.51 0.32 15.10
N LEU A 204 5.32 0.85 14.78
CA LEU A 204 4.30 0.14 14.02
C LEU A 204 4.35 0.47 12.53
N GLN A 205 4.21 -0.56 11.71
CA GLN A 205 3.71 -0.51 10.34
C GLN A 205 2.39 -1.25 10.29
N MET A 206 1.42 -0.67 9.62
CA MET A 206 0.12 -1.28 9.43
C MET A 206 -0.49 -0.88 8.09
N GLY A 207 -1.26 -1.79 7.51
CA GLY A 207 -2.06 -1.51 6.34
C GLY A 207 -3.36 -0.76 6.67
N ILE A 208 -4.19 -0.58 5.66
CA ILE A 208 -5.59 -0.16 5.81
C ILE A 208 -6.50 -1.37 5.96
N GLY A 209 -7.63 -1.16 6.59
CA GLY A 209 -8.71 -2.15 6.68
C GLY A 209 -9.21 -2.36 8.10
N ALA A 210 -10.19 -3.21 8.23
CA ALA A 210 -10.88 -3.44 9.49
C ALA A 210 -9.97 -4.07 10.57
N ILE A 211 -9.07 -4.99 10.19
CA ILE A 211 -8.17 -5.66 11.15
C ILE A 211 -7.14 -4.67 11.75
N PRO A 212 -6.40 -3.85 10.97
CA PRO A 212 -5.54 -2.80 11.52
C PRO A 212 -6.29 -1.83 12.44
N ASN A 213 -7.49 -1.38 12.06
CA ASN A 213 -8.30 -0.49 12.89
C ASN A 213 -8.76 -1.18 14.18
N ALA A 214 -9.18 -2.45 14.09
CA ALA A 214 -9.53 -3.24 15.27
C ALA A 214 -8.34 -3.41 16.23
N ALA A 215 -7.14 -3.63 15.70
CA ALA A 215 -5.93 -3.73 16.53
C ALA A 215 -5.62 -2.39 17.21
N LEU A 216 -5.65 -1.27 16.49
CA LEU A 216 -5.41 0.07 17.03
C LEU A 216 -6.39 0.40 18.16
N SER A 217 -7.69 0.07 18.01
CA SER A 217 -8.70 0.31 19.05
C SER A 217 -8.45 -0.43 20.36
N GLN A 218 -7.60 -1.46 20.37
CA GLN A 218 -7.20 -2.21 21.55
C GLN A 218 -5.91 -1.72 22.21
N MET A 219 -5.23 -0.70 21.66
CA MET A 219 -3.89 -0.26 22.10
C MET A 219 -3.91 0.92 23.07
N HIS A 220 -5.08 1.33 23.58
CA HIS A 220 -5.21 2.51 24.49
C HIS A 220 -4.44 2.38 25.82
N HIS A 221 -4.06 1.18 26.22
CA HIS A 221 -3.27 0.91 27.42
C HIS A 221 -1.76 1.01 27.23
N LEU A 222 -1.31 1.11 25.96
CA LEU A 222 0.12 1.17 25.61
C LEU A 222 0.66 2.61 25.66
N LYS A 223 2.00 2.72 25.63
CA LYS A 223 2.73 4.00 25.73
C LYS A 223 3.86 4.05 24.73
N ASP A 224 4.19 5.29 24.33
CA ASP A 224 5.39 5.62 23.54
C ASP A 224 5.46 4.88 22.21
N LEU A 225 4.33 4.58 21.57
CA LEU A 225 4.31 3.97 20.26
C LEU A 225 4.87 4.92 19.19
N GLY A 226 5.52 4.37 18.19
CA GLY A 226 5.99 5.08 17.01
C GLY A 226 5.31 4.56 15.74
N ILE A 227 5.28 5.39 14.71
CA ILE A 227 4.83 5.02 13.36
C ILE A 227 5.97 5.17 12.37
N HIS A 228 6.27 4.09 11.65
CA HIS A 228 7.12 4.05 10.48
C HIS A 228 6.48 3.03 9.53
N THR A 229 5.73 3.53 8.57
CA THR A 229 4.82 2.72 7.78
C THR A 229 4.81 3.17 6.33
N GLU A 230 4.51 2.27 5.42
CA GLU A 230 4.22 2.58 4.02
C GLU A 230 3.05 3.57 3.92
N MET A 231 1.99 3.30 4.66
CA MET A 231 0.78 4.10 4.69
C MET A 231 0.11 4.06 6.05
N PHE A 232 -0.75 5.05 6.35
CA PHE A 232 -1.67 4.99 7.47
C PHE A 232 -3.04 5.62 7.13
N SER A 233 -4.02 5.35 7.96
CA SER A 233 -5.39 5.84 7.86
C SER A 233 -5.86 6.45 9.19
N ASP A 234 -7.14 6.84 9.26
CA ASP A 234 -7.76 7.49 10.44
C ASP A 234 -7.54 6.76 11.76
N GLY A 235 -7.34 5.44 11.72
CA GLY A 235 -7.24 4.63 12.94
C GLY A 235 -6.14 5.04 13.91
N ILE A 236 -5.11 5.77 13.48
CA ILE A 236 -4.04 6.23 14.38
C ILE A 236 -4.40 7.54 15.11
N LEU A 237 -5.36 8.33 14.60
CA LEU A 237 -5.59 9.71 15.05
C LEU A 237 -5.91 9.79 16.55
N ASP A 238 -6.80 8.94 17.03
CA ASP A 238 -7.18 8.92 18.45
C ASP A 238 -6.00 8.56 19.37
N LEU A 239 -5.10 7.70 18.93
CA LEU A 239 -3.90 7.33 19.68
C LEU A 239 -2.85 8.44 19.67
N VAL A 240 -2.78 9.21 18.59
CA VAL A 240 -1.93 10.41 18.50
C VAL A 240 -2.46 11.50 19.42
N GLU A 241 -3.77 11.81 19.35
CA GLU A 241 -4.41 12.84 20.19
C GLU A 241 -4.28 12.54 21.69
N LYS A 242 -4.28 11.25 22.07
CA LYS A 242 -4.06 10.79 23.44
C LYS A 242 -2.59 10.70 23.85
N GLY A 243 -1.64 11.04 22.96
CA GLY A 243 -0.20 10.97 23.23
C GLY A 243 0.37 9.55 23.34
N ILE A 244 -0.40 8.52 22.98
CA ILE A 244 0.03 7.11 22.97
C ILE A 244 1.01 6.88 21.83
N ILE A 245 0.71 7.43 20.64
CA ILE A 245 1.63 7.51 19.51
C ILE A 245 2.35 8.86 19.57
N ASN A 246 3.60 8.87 20.02
CA ASN A 246 4.42 10.07 20.14
C ASN A 246 5.80 9.91 19.49
N GLY A 247 6.17 8.71 19.04
CA GLY A 247 7.43 8.44 18.36
C GLY A 247 8.69 8.62 19.21
N SER A 248 8.58 8.82 20.53
CA SER A 248 9.71 9.14 21.42
C SER A 248 10.78 8.05 21.49
N LYS A 249 10.41 6.79 21.22
CA LYS A 249 11.33 5.63 21.24
C LYS A 249 11.88 5.28 19.86
N LYS A 250 11.47 5.96 18.81
CA LYS A 250 12.01 5.72 17.47
C LYS A 250 13.49 6.11 17.40
N ARG A 251 14.28 5.30 16.69
CA ARG A 251 15.69 5.58 16.39
C ARG A 251 15.85 6.39 15.11
N VAL A 252 14.91 6.21 14.18
CA VAL A 252 14.87 6.92 12.90
C VAL A 252 13.70 7.90 12.94
N HIS A 253 13.96 9.18 12.70
CA HIS A 253 12.98 10.26 12.82
C HIS A 253 12.24 10.24 14.18
N PRO A 254 12.97 10.39 15.32
CA PRO A 254 12.33 10.41 16.64
C PRO A 254 11.30 11.54 16.76
N GLY A 255 10.17 11.25 17.39
CA GLY A 255 9.07 12.20 17.52
C GLY A 255 8.28 12.47 16.23
N LYS A 256 8.51 11.72 15.15
CA LYS A 256 7.80 11.88 13.87
C LYS A 256 7.03 10.62 13.49
N ILE A 257 5.91 10.81 12.82
CA ILE A 257 5.21 9.80 12.03
C ILE A 257 5.86 9.79 10.65
N VAL A 258 6.35 8.63 10.20
CA VAL A 258 6.98 8.47 8.88
C VAL A 258 6.10 7.61 8.01
N THR A 259 5.80 8.09 6.79
CA THR A 259 4.95 7.38 5.83
C THR A 259 5.29 7.77 4.39
N GLY A 260 4.90 6.94 3.42
CA GLY A 260 4.96 7.23 1.99
C GLY A 260 3.67 7.87 1.46
N PHE A 261 2.52 7.41 1.96
CA PHE A 261 1.21 7.95 1.58
C PHE A 261 0.18 7.75 2.70
N VAL A 262 -0.97 8.41 2.55
CA VAL A 262 -2.11 8.25 3.46
C VAL A 262 -3.41 8.13 2.66
N MET A 263 -4.38 7.43 3.24
CA MET A 263 -5.73 7.32 2.67
C MET A 263 -6.76 7.21 3.80
N GLY A 264 -7.77 8.07 3.79
CA GLY A 264 -8.79 8.08 4.83
C GLY A 264 -9.83 9.16 4.63
N SER A 265 -10.38 9.66 5.73
CA SER A 265 -11.40 10.70 5.74
C SER A 265 -10.81 12.11 5.58
N GLN A 266 -11.67 13.12 5.46
CA GLN A 266 -11.27 14.52 5.49
C GLN A 266 -10.53 14.88 6.80
N ARG A 267 -10.93 14.28 7.96
CA ARG A 267 -10.23 14.47 9.26
C ARG A 267 -8.75 14.09 9.17
N LEU A 268 -8.43 13.02 8.44
CA LEU A 268 -7.05 12.62 8.22
C LEU A 268 -6.31 13.63 7.34
N TYR A 269 -6.94 14.12 6.28
CA TYR A 269 -6.33 15.12 5.39
C TYR A 269 -6.11 16.44 6.11
N ASP A 270 -7.05 16.88 6.94
CA ASP A 270 -6.89 18.06 7.81
C ASP A 270 -5.78 17.86 8.84
N PHE A 271 -5.61 16.65 9.39
CA PHE A 271 -4.56 16.33 10.35
C PHE A 271 -3.15 16.43 9.75
N ILE A 272 -2.98 16.02 8.49
CA ILE A 272 -1.66 16.04 7.84
C ILE A 272 -1.32 17.40 7.21
N ASP A 273 -2.31 18.29 7.03
CA ASP A 273 -2.10 19.59 6.43
C ASP A 273 -1.21 20.46 7.33
N ASP A 274 -0.12 20.93 6.77
CA ASP A 274 0.94 21.72 7.42
C ASP A 274 1.37 21.20 8.82
N ASN A 275 1.30 19.89 9.00
CA ASN A 275 1.62 19.23 10.27
C ASN A 275 3.06 18.70 10.30
N PRO A 276 3.99 19.37 11.02
CA PRO A 276 5.38 18.94 11.07
C PRO A 276 5.60 17.63 11.85
N LEU A 277 4.59 17.08 12.51
CA LEU A 277 4.66 15.75 13.13
C LEU A 277 4.76 14.65 12.06
N VAL A 278 4.20 14.87 10.87
CA VAL A 278 4.13 13.88 9.79
C VAL A 278 5.20 14.15 8.74
N ASN A 279 6.04 13.16 8.48
CA ASN A 279 7.00 13.17 7.39
C ASN A 279 6.54 12.23 6.28
N MET A 280 6.16 12.80 5.14
CA MET A 280 5.82 12.09 3.91
C MET A 280 7.08 11.92 3.07
N LEU A 281 7.62 10.70 2.97
CA LEU A 281 8.93 10.45 2.39
C LEU A 281 8.86 9.52 1.17
N ASP A 282 9.94 9.54 0.37
CA ASP A 282 10.16 8.61 -0.74
C ASP A 282 10.04 7.17 -0.26
N ILE A 283 9.28 6.37 -1.00
CA ILE A 283 8.98 4.99 -0.59
C ILE A 283 10.23 4.09 -0.59
N ALA A 284 11.24 4.40 -1.41
CA ALA A 284 12.52 3.68 -1.38
C ALA A 284 13.23 3.84 -0.02
N TYR A 285 13.00 4.95 0.68
CA TYR A 285 13.52 5.17 2.02
C TYR A 285 12.60 4.59 3.11
N VAL A 286 11.30 4.83 3.00
CA VAL A 286 10.33 4.36 3.99
C VAL A 286 10.34 2.85 4.10
N ASN A 287 10.36 2.17 2.95
CA ASN A 287 10.30 0.71 2.84
C ASN A 287 11.69 0.04 2.84
N ASP A 288 12.78 0.81 2.99
CA ASP A 288 14.11 0.22 3.09
C ASP A 288 14.27 -0.61 4.37
N THR A 289 14.56 -1.89 4.20
CA THR A 289 14.73 -2.83 5.32
C THR A 289 15.85 -2.40 6.29
N ALA A 290 16.89 -1.72 5.79
CA ALA A 290 17.97 -1.18 6.61
C ALA A 290 17.49 0.01 7.46
N THR A 291 16.54 0.78 6.96
CA THR A 291 15.90 1.89 7.68
C THR A 291 14.89 1.36 8.70
N ILE A 292 14.00 0.45 8.30
CA ILE A 292 12.98 -0.14 9.17
C ILE A 292 13.60 -0.79 10.40
N ARG A 293 14.62 -1.64 10.22
CA ARG A 293 15.25 -2.41 11.31
C ARG A 293 16.02 -1.58 12.31
N LYS A 294 16.34 -0.31 12.02
CA LYS A 294 16.96 0.61 12.98
C LYS A 294 16.02 0.98 14.13
N ASN A 295 14.71 0.97 13.91
CA ASN A 295 13.73 1.11 14.98
C ASN A 295 13.64 -0.22 15.74
N GLU A 296 13.95 -0.19 17.02
CA GLU A 296 13.75 -1.36 17.90
C GLU A 296 12.26 -1.66 18.03
N LYS A 297 11.90 -2.93 18.26
CA LYS A 297 10.51 -3.41 18.35
C LYS A 297 9.67 -2.97 17.14
N ALA A 298 10.26 -3.04 15.93
CA ALA A 298 9.50 -2.81 14.73
C ALA A 298 8.45 -3.92 14.55
N VAL A 299 7.18 -3.54 14.46
CA VAL A 299 6.07 -4.46 14.29
C VAL A 299 5.43 -4.20 12.93
N SER A 300 5.41 -5.21 12.07
CA SER A 300 4.70 -5.13 10.79
C SER A 300 3.41 -5.93 10.85
N ILE A 301 2.28 -5.28 10.55
CA ILE A 301 0.95 -5.90 10.57
C ILE A 301 0.42 -5.91 9.15
N ASN A 302 0.38 -7.08 8.54
CA ASN A 302 -0.06 -7.28 7.16
C ASN A 302 -1.16 -8.33 7.09
N SER A 303 -1.83 -8.41 5.95
CA SER A 303 -2.90 -9.37 5.69
C SER A 303 -2.51 -10.36 4.59
N ALA A 304 -3.30 -11.43 4.45
CA ALA A 304 -3.11 -12.44 3.42
C ALA A 304 -4.45 -12.87 2.82
N VAL A 305 -4.40 -13.40 1.61
CA VAL A 305 -5.51 -14.12 0.98
C VAL A 305 -5.62 -15.52 1.58
N GLU A 306 -4.48 -16.24 1.62
CA GLU A 306 -4.38 -17.59 2.20
C GLU A 306 -2.95 -17.89 2.65
N ILE A 307 -2.80 -18.85 3.56
CA ILE A 307 -1.52 -19.39 4.03
C ILE A 307 -1.55 -20.92 3.99
N ASP A 308 -0.48 -21.55 3.52
CA ASP A 308 -0.34 -23.00 3.58
C ASP A 308 0.30 -23.49 4.90
N LEU A 309 0.15 -24.79 5.18
CA LEU A 309 0.66 -25.39 6.41
C LEU A 309 2.20 -25.40 6.54
N THR A 310 2.93 -25.04 5.48
CA THR A 310 4.38 -24.81 5.54
C THR A 310 4.74 -23.39 5.93
N GLY A 311 3.79 -22.45 5.83
CA GLY A 311 3.95 -21.04 6.14
C GLY A 311 4.16 -20.15 4.90
N GLN A 312 3.88 -20.62 3.69
CA GLN A 312 3.88 -19.75 2.49
C GLN A 312 2.62 -18.88 2.47
N ILE A 313 2.78 -17.59 2.18
CA ILE A 313 1.69 -16.60 2.17
C ILE A 313 1.41 -16.15 0.75
N CYS A 314 0.17 -16.29 0.33
CA CYS A 314 -0.38 -15.60 -0.84
C CYS A 314 -1.15 -14.35 -0.38
N ALA A 315 -0.82 -13.18 -0.96
CA ALA A 315 -1.48 -11.91 -0.66
C ALA A 315 -1.92 -11.13 -1.90
N ASP A 316 -1.44 -11.47 -3.09
CA ASP A 316 -1.64 -10.72 -4.33
C ASP A 316 -2.60 -11.38 -5.33
N SER A 317 -2.93 -12.66 -5.12
CA SER A 317 -3.71 -13.45 -6.07
C SER A 317 -4.67 -14.44 -5.41
N ILE A 318 -5.61 -14.97 -6.18
CA ILE A 318 -6.51 -16.08 -5.81
C ILE A 318 -6.33 -17.16 -6.87
N GLY A 319 -5.45 -18.14 -6.59
CA GLY A 319 -4.96 -19.05 -7.61
C GLY A 319 -4.30 -18.25 -8.76
N THR A 320 -4.68 -18.51 -9.99
CA THR A 320 -4.15 -17.80 -11.18
C THR A 320 -4.69 -16.38 -11.37
N LYS A 321 -5.71 -15.98 -10.59
CA LYS A 321 -6.35 -14.67 -10.75
C LYS A 321 -5.60 -13.62 -9.93
N LEU A 322 -4.92 -12.69 -10.59
CA LEU A 322 -4.30 -11.53 -9.97
C LEU A 322 -5.37 -10.64 -9.32
N TYR A 323 -5.12 -10.18 -8.09
CA TYR A 323 -6.10 -9.45 -7.28
C TYR A 323 -5.61 -8.10 -6.77
N SER A 324 -4.34 -8.02 -6.37
CA SER A 324 -3.70 -6.81 -5.84
C SER A 324 -2.24 -6.70 -6.32
N GLY A 325 -1.29 -6.65 -5.44
CA GLY A 325 0.14 -6.61 -5.76
C GLY A 325 0.99 -7.00 -4.57
N VAL A 326 2.28 -7.13 -4.80
CA VAL A 326 3.25 -7.44 -3.75
C VAL A 326 3.30 -6.30 -2.72
N GLY A 327 3.30 -5.03 -3.19
CA GLY A 327 3.39 -3.86 -2.32
C GLY A 327 4.64 -3.86 -1.44
N GLY A 328 4.52 -3.31 -0.23
CA GLY A 328 5.62 -3.26 0.75
C GLY A 328 5.56 -4.35 1.82
N GLN A 329 4.70 -5.37 1.68
CA GLN A 329 4.55 -6.42 2.69
C GLN A 329 5.89 -7.07 3.04
N MET A 330 6.68 -7.47 2.04
CA MET A 330 7.97 -8.11 2.28
C MET A 330 9.03 -7.15 2.82
N ASP A 331 9.00 -5.88 2.39
CA ASP A 331 9.91 -4.85 2.91
C ASP A 331 9.79 -4.76 4.43
N PHE A 332 8.55 -4.63 4.92
CA PHE A 332 8.28 -4.49 6.36
C PHE A 332 8.39 -5.80 7.13
N ILE A 333 7.96 -6.94 6.58
CA ILE A 333 8.18 -8.24 7.21
C ILE A 333 9.67 -8.49 7.41
N ARG A 334 10.49 -8.26 6.37
CA ARG A 334 11.94 -8.44 6.46
C ARG A 334 12.58 -7.42 7.40
N GLY A 335 12.16 -6.16 7.34
CA GLY A 335 12.64 -5.11 8.24
C GLY A 335 12.31 -5.39 9.70
N ALA A 336 11.07 -5.79 10.01
CA ALA A 336 10.66 -6.15 11.37
C ALA A 336 11.39 -7.42 11.87
N MET A 337 11.55 -8.43 11.03
CA MET A 337 12.30 -9.65 11.37
C MET A 337 13.74 -9.36 11.80
N LEU A 338 14.38 -8.36 11.18
CA LEU A 338 15.75 -7.96 11.46
C LEU A 338 15.87 -6.94 12.58
N SER A 339 14.76 -6.35 13.03
CA SER A 339 14.72 -5.40 14.14
C SER A 339 14.87 -6.12 15.48
N LYS A 340 15.62 -5.54 16.40
CA LYS A 340 15.74 -6.06 17.76
C LYS A 340 14.39 -6.01 18.48
N GLY A 341 13.84 -7.17 18.85
CA GLY A 341 12.51 -7.30 19.43
C GLY A 341 11.37 -7.08 18.42
N GLY A 342 11.68 -7.14 17.14
CA GLY A 342 10.69 -6.95 16.09
C GLY A 342 9.73 -8.14 15.93
N LYS A 343 8.51 -7.85 15.45
CA LYS A 343 7.44 -8.85 15.30
C LYS A 343 6.75 -8.70 13.93
N PRO A 344 7.15 -9.50 12.95
CA PRO A 344 6.39 -9.58 11.69
C PRO A 344 5.12 -10.41 11.90
N ILE A 345 3.96 -9.79 11.63
CA ILE A 345 2.63 -10.36 11.86
C ILE A 345 1.85 -10.40 10.55
N ILE A 346 1.26 -11.56 10.26
CA ILE A 346 0.23 -11.72 9.23
C ILE A 346 -1.08 -12.04 9.93
N ALA A 347 -2.09 -11.22 9.73
CA ALA A 347 -3.41 -11.34 10.36
C ALA A 347 -4.49 -11.53 9.31
N LEU A 348 -5.32 -12.57 9.47
CA LEU A 348 -6.39 -12.89 8.53
C LEU A 348 -7.54 -13.63 9.24
N PRO A 349 -8.79 -13.49 8.78
CA PRO A 349 -9.88 -14.38 9.22
C PRO A 349 -9.56 -15.81 8.84
N SER A 350 -9.91 -16.77 9.69
CA SER A 350 -9.63 -18.19 9.42
C SER A 350 -10.41 -18.76 8.23
N VAL A 351 -11.55 -18.14 7.88
CA VAL A 351 -12.37 -18.52 6.74
C VAL A 351 -12.76 -17.32 5.87
N THR A 352 -13.12 -17.59 4.63
CA THR A 352 -13.74 -16.62 3.73
C THR A 352 -15.21 -16.38 4.11
N ARG A 353 -15.86 -15.37 3.52
CA ARG A 353 -17.32 -15.15 3.68
C ARG A 353 -18.17 -16.34 3.23
N ARG A 354 -17.61 -17.25 2.44
CA ARG A 354 -18.28 -18.49 1.97
C ARG A 354 -17.98 -19.70 2.88
N GLY A 355 -17.24 -19.52 3.97
CA GLY A 355 -16.84 -20.59 4.88
C GLY A 355 -15.64 -21.43 4.43
N GLU A 356 -14.95 -21.06 3.34
CA GLU A 356 -13.74 -21.75 2.90
C GLU A 356 -12.55 -21.39 3.80
N SER A 357 -11.73 -22.35 4.17
CA SER A 357 -10.53 -22.11 4.98
C SER A 357 -9.51 -21.24 4.24
N ARG A 358 -8.92 -20.27 4.96
CA ARG A 358 -7.78 -19.48 4.49
C ARG A 358 -6.43 -20.05 4.96
N ILE A 359 -6.49 -20.99 5.90
CA ILE A 359 -5.34 -21.84 6.25
C ILE A 359 -5.54 -23.15 5.49
N VAL A 360 -4.66 -23.42 4.51
CA VAL A 360 -4.84 -24.49 3.54
C VAL A 360 -3.66 -25.48 3.58
N PRO A 361 -3.84 -26.73 3.18
CA PRO A 361 -2.71 -27.69 3.09
C PRO A 361 -1.60 -27.16 2.20
N PHE A 362 -1.93 -26.70 1.00
CA PHE A 362 -1.06 -26.08 0.00
C PHE A 362 -1.76 -24.91 -0.62
N LEU A 363 -1.01 -23.87 -1.00
CA LEU A 363 -1.56 -22.74 -1.75
C LEU A 363 -2.24 -23.22 -3.03
N LYS A 364 -3.29 -22.54 -3.46
CA LYS A 364 -3.95 -22.84 -4.74
C LYS A 364 -2.96 -22.81 -5.88
N THR A 365 -3.14 -23.71 -6.85
CA THR A 365 -2.30 -23.75 -8.06
C THR A 365 -2.28 -22.37 -8.74
N GLY A 366 -1.09 -21.86 -9.02
CA GLY A 366 -0.89 -20.55 -9.65
C GLY A 366 -0.93 -19.36 -8.69
N ALA A 367 -1.15 -19.58 -7.39
CA ALA A 367 -1.08 -18.51 -6.39
C ALA A 367 0.36 -17.99 -6.23
N GLY A 368 0.53 -16.68 -6.14
CA GLY A 368 1.81 -16.04 -5.86
C GLY A 368 2.24 -16.24 -4.40
N VAL A 369 3.53 -16.48 -4.16
CA VAL A 369 4.10 -16.51 -2.82
C VAL A 369 4.68 -15.13 -2.52
N VAL A 370 3.89 -14.24 -1.93
CA VAL A 370 4.34 -12.89 -1.57
C VAL A 370 5.29 -12.93 -0.39
N THR A 371 4.99 -13.75 0.63
CA THR A 371 5.91 -13.96 1.76
C THR A 371 6.30 -15.43 1.85
N THR A 372 7.61 -15.69 1.78
CA THR A 372 8.11 -17.05 1.81
C THR A 372 8.02 -17.64 3.21
N ARG A 373 8.00 -18.98 3.30
CA ARG A 373 8.00 -19.71 4.58
C ARG A 373 9.18 -19.41 5.49
N ALA A 374 10.28 -18.87 4.95
CA ALA A 374 11.47 -18.49 5.72
C ALA A 374 11.30 -17.13 6.43
N HIS A 375 10.37 -16.26 5.97
CA HIS A 375 10.15 -14.93 6.51
C HIS A 375 8.97 -14.84 7.49
N VAL A 376 8.15 -15.88 7.58
CA VAL A 376 6.92 -15.86 8.40
C VAL A 376 7.24 -16.17 9.86
N HIS A 377 6.77 -15.29 10.78
CA HIS A 377 6.84 -15.49 12.23
C HIS A 377 5.45 -15.67 12.83
N TYR A 378 4.69 -14.60 13.04
CA TYR A 378 3.39 -14.65 13.70
C TYR A 378 2.26 -14.69 12.67
N ILE A 379 1.38 -15.68 12.81
CA ILE A 379 0.11 -15.76 12.12
C ILE A 379 -1.00 -15.60 13.14
N VAL A 380 -1.95 -14.71 12.87
CA VAL A 380 -3.03 -14.35 13.79
C VAL A 380 -4.37 -14.52 13.12
N THR A 381 -5.26 -15.28 13.76
CA THR A 381 -6.68 -15.39 13.41
C THR A 381 -7.54 -15.05 14.61
N GLU A 382 -8.86 -15.11 14.47
CA GLU A 382 -9.80 -14.99 15.57
C GLU A 382 -9.67 -16.12 16.61
N TYR A 383 -9.06 -17.24 16.25
CA TYR A 383 -8.83 -18.40 17.13
C TYR A 383 -7.50 -18.37 17.88
N GLY A 384 -6.64 -17.41 17.61
CA GLY A 384 -5.39 -17.24 18.35
C GLY A 384 -4.18 -16.87 17.50
N ILE A 385 -3.01 -17.17 18.03
CA ILE A 385 -1.69 -16.79 17.49
C ILE A 385 -0.85 -18.05 17.29
N ALA A 386 -0.31 -18.21 16.08
CA ALA A 386 0.71 -19.23 15.78
C ALA A 386 2.07 -18.53 15.57
N ASP A 387 3.03 -18.78 16.44
CA ASP A 387 4.42 -18.42 16.23
C ASP A 387 5.12 -19.53 15.46
N LEU A 388 5.64 -19.23 14.27
CA LEU A 388 6.26 -20.19 13.36
C LEU A 388 7.79 -20.12 13.35
N TYR A 389 8.37 -19.14 14.06
CA TYR A 389 9.82 -18.95 14.04
C TYR A 389 10.56 -20.12 14.70
N GLY A 390 11.57 -20.66 14.04
CA GLY A 390 12.34 -21.79 14.54
C GLY A 390 11.61 -23.14 14.54
N LYS A 391 10.37 -23.21 14.03
CA LYS A 391 9.59 -24.46 13.99
C LYS A 391 9.84 -25.29 12.73
N THR A 392 9.89 -26.61 12.90
CA THR A 392 9.89 -27.58 11.80
C THR A 392 8.56 -27.55 11.04
N ILE A 393 8.50 -28.10 9.83
CA ILE A 393 7.27 -28.16 9.01
C ILE A 393 6.13 -28.86 9.78
N LYS A 394 6.39 -29.96 10.47
CA LYS A 394 5.38 -30.64 11.33
C LYS A 394 4.85 -29.73 12.44
N GLN A 395 5.73 -29.00 13.12
CA GLN A 395 5.35 -28.10 14.19
C GLN A 395 4.56 -26.87 13.65
N ARG A 396 4.94 -26.38 12.44
CA ARG A 396 4.19 -25.32 11.76
C ARG A 396 2.79 -25.76 11.39
N ALA A 397 2.66 -26.94 10.78
CA ALA A 397 1.36 -27.50 10.41
C ALA A 397 0.44 -27.61 11.64
N ALA A 398 0.94 -28.16 12.75
CA ALA A 398 0.17 -28.25 13.98
C ALA A 398 -0.22 -26.88 14.55
N ALA A 399 0.72 -25.91 14.57
CA ALA A 399 0.46 -24.55 15.06
C ALA A 399 -0.56 -23.82 14.19
N LEU A 400 -0.47 -23.90 12.86
CA LEU A 400 -1.41 -23.27 11.95
C LEU A 400 -2.80 -23.92 12.02
N ALA A 401 -2.87 -25.25 12.09
CA ALA A 401 -4.13 -25.95 12.25
C ALA A 401 -4.84 -25.57 13.58
N SER A 402 -4.09 -25.31 14.67
CA SER A 402 -4.69 -24.92 15.95
C SER A 402 -5.43 -23.59 15.91
N ILE A 403 -5.05 -22.69 15.01
CA ILE A 403 -5.66 -21.37 14.80
C ILE A 403 -6.58 -21.32 13.57
N ALA A 404 -6.74 -22.42 12.83
CA ALA A 404 -7.74 -22.55 11.77
C ALA A 404 -9.15 -22.67 12.36
N HIS A 405 -10.17 -22.43 11.52
CA HIS A 405 -11.56 -22.69 11.93
C HIS A 405 -11.73 -24.15 12.37
N PRO A 406 -12.40 -24.42 13.50
CA PRO A 406 -12.51 -25.79 14.05
C PRO A 406 -12.95 -26.84 13.03
N ASP A 407 -13.93 -26.54 12.19
CA ASP A 407 -14.47 -27.49 11.20
C ASP A 407 -13.48 -27.90 10.12
N HIS A 408 -12.37 -27.16 9.95
CA HIS A 408 -11.39 -27.44 8.91
C HIS A 408 -10.11 -28.10 9.44
N ARG A 409 -9.84 -28.04 10.75
CA ARG A 409 -8.54 -28.45 11.35
C ARG A 409 -8.10 -29.86 10.99
N GLU A 410 -8.98 -30.82 11.15
CA GLU A 410 -8.67 -32.22 10.89
C GLU A 410 -8.42 -32.48 9.39
N ASN A 411 -9.29 -31.92 8.55
CA ASN A 411 -9.20 -32.12 7.11
C ASN A 411 -7.91 -31.55 6.51
N ILE A 412 -7.53 -30.30 6.86
CA ILE A 412 -6.32 -29.66 6.34
C ILE A 412 -5.05 -30.40 6.78
N LEU A 413 -5.02 -30.95 8.01
CA LEU A 413 -3.89 -31.76 8.48
C LEU A 413 -3.80 -33.10 7.73
N ARG A 414 -4.93 -33.78 7.57
CA ARG A 414 -4.99 -35.06 6.85
C ARG A 414 -4.51 -34.89 5.42
N GLU A 415 -5.09 -33.96 4.66
CA GLU A 415 -4.68 -33.68 3.28
C GLU A 415 -3.19 -33.33 3.17
N PHE A 416 -2.68 -32.56 4.11
CA PHE A 416 -1.27 -32.19 4.13
C PHE A 416 -0.35 -33.38 4.35
N PHE A 417 -0.60 -34.19 5.39
CA PHE A 417 0.28 -35.31 5.71
C PHE A 417 0.18 -36.47 4.72
N ASP A 418 -1.01 -36.70 4.15
CA ASP A 418 -1.20 -37.69 3.08
C ASP A 418 -0.38 -37.34 1.82
N ALA A 419 -0.26 -36.04 1.52
CA ALA A 419 0.46 -35.59 0.32
C ALA A 419 2.00 -35.59 0.47
N ILE A 420 2.53 -35.36 1.67
CA ILE A 420 3.98 -35.18 1.86
C ILE A 420 4.73 -36.42 2.41
N ASN A 421 4.01 -37.52 2.66
CA ASN A 421 4.59 -38.77 3.15
C ASN A 421 5.56 -38.59 4.36
N TYR A 422 5.19 -37.75 5.32
CA TYR A 422 5.95 -37.57 6.57
C TYR A 422 5.52 -38.57 7.66
#